data_2f1b56adde519f6ff4962512170f4cb7
#
_entry.id   2f1b56adde519f6ff4962512170f4cb7
#
_cell.length_a   1.000
_cell.length_b   1.000
_cell.length_c   1.000
_cell.angle_alpha   90.00
_cell.angle_beta   90.00
_cell.angle_gamma   90.00
#
_symmetry.space_group_name_H-M   'P 1'
#
loop_
_entity.id
_entity.type
_entity.pdbx_description
1 polymer ?
#
loop_
_entity_poly.entity_id
_entity_poly.type
_entity_poly.pdbx_seq_one_letter_code
_entity_poly.pdbx_strand_id
1 'polypeptide(L)'
;MSEILDIAAALSRLLKAENVLLICHKNPDGDTIGSAAALYWALKGLGKTVAVLCADPIPSRYDYMDIGLYTGQFTPGYTVAVDVAGIQLFGDSIAEYTRRIDMCIDHHPSNSGYADCMLLDGDAAATAEIIYELLTAIGTEITPTIADCLYTGLSTD
;
A
#
# COMPACT_ATOMS: atom_id res chain seq x y z
N MET A 1 -12.60 3.03 16.68
CA MET A 1 -11.75 1.82 16.71
C MET A 1 -11.65 1.23 15.32
N SER A 2 -10.47 0.85 14.90
CA SER A 2 -10.23 0.28 13.58
C SER A 2 -10.86 -1.12 13.46
N GLU A 3 -11.54 -1.37 12.35
CA GLU A 3 -12.08 -2.70 12.05
C GLU A 3 -10.96 -3.59 11.50
N ILE A 4 -10.76 -4.77 12.07
CA ILE A 4 -9.75 -5.71 11.60
C ILE A 4 -10.37 -6.60 10.53
N LEU A 5 -9.73 -6.65 9.37
CA LEU A 5 -10.21 -7.41 8.21
C LEU A 5 -9.37 -8.66 7.98
N ASP A 6 -10.00 -9.70 7.44
CA ASP A 6 -9.29 -10.80 6.81
C ASP A 6 -9.00 -10.47 5.33
N ILE A 7 -8.29 -11.35 4.64
CA ILE A 7 -7.94 -11.17 3.23
C ILE A 7 -9.21 -11.00 2.37
N ALA A 8 -10.23 -11.81 2.56
CA ALA A 8 -11.46 -11.75 1.77
C ALA A 8 -12.20 -10.43 1.94
N ALA A 9 -12.29 -9.93 3.18
CA ALA A 9 -12.95 -8.65 3.47
C ALA A 9 -12.17 -7.47 2.91
N ALA A 10 -10.83 -7.47 3.06
CA ALA A 10 -9.96 -6.44 2.50
C ALA A 10 -10.07 -6.42 0.97
N LEU A 11 -10.02 -7.59 0.34
CA LEU A 11 -10.17 -7.73 -1.10
C LEU A 11 -11.49 -7.16 -1.58
N SER A 12 -12.60 -7.48 -0.91
CA SER A 12 -13.93 -6.97 -1.28
C SER A 12 -13.95 -5.43 -1.28
N ARG A 13 -13.34 -4.79 -0.29
CA ARG A 13 -13.27 -3.34 -0.20
C ARG A 13 -12.41 -2.73 -1.28
N LEU A 14 -11.25 -3.33 -1.55
CA LEU A 14 -10.36 -2.85 -2.62
C LEU A 14 -10.99 -2.96 -4.00
N LEU A 15 -11.73 -4.03 -4.27
CA LEU A 15 -12.39 -4.22 -5.56
C LEU A 15 -13.53 -3.22 -5.79
N LYS A 16 -14.18 -2.75 -4.73
CA LYS A 16 -15.23 -1.72 -4.80
C LYS A 16 -14.67 -0.30 -4.83
N ALA A 17 -13.43 -0.11 -4.38
CA ALA A 17 -12.81 1.20 -4.28
C ALA A 17 -12.53 1.78 -5.66
N GLU A 18 -12.67 3.10 -5.78
CA GLU A 18 -12.35 3.86 -6.97
C GLU A 18 -11.43 5.02 -6.63
N ASN A 19 -10.60 5.45 -7.58
CA ASN A 19 -9.65 6.55 -7.39
C ASN A 19 -8.79 6.30 -6.15
N VAL A 20 -8.01 5.21 -6.20
CA VAL A 20 -7.27 4.70 -5.05
C VAL A 20 -5.95 5.44 -4.89
N LEU A 21 -5.70 5.96 -3.70
CA LEU A 21 -4.43 6.56 -3.34
C LEU A 21 -3.70 5.64 -2.36
N LEU A 22 -2.56 5.10 -2.79
CA LEU A 22 -1.69 4.26 -1.96
C LEU A 22 -0.64 5.15 -1.31
N ILE A 23 -0.55 5.14 0.02
CA ILE A 23 0.32 6.07 0.76
C ILE A 23 1.40 5.28 1.49
N CYS A 24 2.65 5.66 1.24
CA CYS A 24 3.85 5.11 1.88
C CYS A 24 4.27 5.96 3.08
N HIS A 25 5.11 5.41 3.95
CA HIS A 25 5.69 6.19 5.03
C HIS A 25 6.82 7.12 4.53
N LYS A 26 7.11 8.17 5.29
CA LYS A 26 8.28 9.02 5.03
C LYS A 26 9.56 8.21 5.14
N ASN A 27 10.64 8.66 4.50
CA ASN A 27 11.88 7.90 4.37
C ASN A 27 11.59 6.49 3.87
N PRO A 28 10.98 6.34 2.69
CA PRO A 28 10.43 5.05 2.27
C PRO A 28 11.53 4.01 2.06
N ASP A 29 11.27 2.82 2.57
CA ASP A 29 12.14 1.65 2.40
C ASP A 29 11.57 0.69 1.33
N GLY A 30 12.26 -0.43 1.13
CA GLY A 30 11.85 -1.41 0.12
C GLY A 30 10.50 -2.06 0.40
N ASP A 31 10.13 -2.23 1.66
CA ASP A 31 8.85 -2.87 1.99
C ASP A 31 7.66 -1.96 1.71
N THR A 32 7.68 -0.71 2.17
CA THR A 32 6.57 0.21 1.89
C THR A 32 6.43 0.48 0.39
N ILE A 33 7.55 0.72 -0.31
CA ILE A 33 7.53 1.01 -1.76
C ILE A 33 7.21 -0.25 -2.57
N GLY A 34 7.85 -1.37 -2.29
CA GLY A 34 7.62 -2.62 -3.02
C GLY A 34 6.19 -3.12 -2.86
N SER A 35 5.65 -3.05 -1.66
CA SER A 35 4.26 -3.42 -1.36
C SER A 35 3.27 -2.51 -2.08
N ALA A 36 3.46 -1.20 -2.00
CA ALA A 36 2.61 -0.23 -2.70
C ALA A 36 2.69 -0.42 -4.22
N ALA A 37 3.90 -0.63 -4.75
CA ALA A 37 4.10 -0.83 -6.19
C ALA A 37 3.42 -2.10 -6.70
N ALA A 38 3.52 -3.21 -5.97
CA ALA A 38 2.85 -4.46 -6.34
C ALA A 38 1.33 -4.29 -6.37
N LEU A 39 0.77 -3.64 -5.36
CA LEU A 39 -0.66 -3.35 -5.30
C LEU A 39 -1.08 -2.36 -6.40
N TYR A 40 -0.27 -1.35 -6.67
CA TYR A 40 -0.48 -0.40 -7.76
C TYR A 40 -0.65 -1.12 -9.10
N TRP A 41 0.29 -1.99 -9.46
CA TRP A 41 0.25 -2.72 -10.73
C TRP A 41 -0.94 -3.67 -10.80
N ALA A 42 -1.28 -4.34 -9.70
CA ALA A 42 -2.45 -5.21 -9.64
C ALA A 42 -3.76 -4.45 -9.86
N LEU A 43 -3.93 -3.33 -9.17
CA LEU A 43 -5.14 -2.50 -9.30
C LEU A 43 -5.24 -1.83 -10.67
N LYS A 44 -4.10 -1.37 -11.21
CA LYS A 44 -4.06 -0.80 -12.56
C LYS A 44 -4.42 -1.86 -13.61
N GLY A 45 -3.96 -3.09 -13.44
CA GLY A 45 -4.31 -4.21 -14.30
C GLY A 45 -5.81 -4.53 -14.30
N LEU A 46 -6.51 -4.20 -13.23
CA LEU A 46 -7.97 -4.33 -13.12
C LEU A 46 -8.73 -3.12 -13.71
N GLY A 47 -8.03 -2.18 -14.30
CA GLY A 47 -8.63 -0.98 -14.88
C GLY A 47 -8.93 0.14 -13.89
N LYS A 48 -8.41 0.06 -12.68
CA LYS A 48 -8.64 1.08 -11.65
C LYS A 48 -7.72 2.29 -11.83
N THR A 49 -8.21 3.46 -11.46
CA THR A 49 -7.40 4.66 -11.30
C THR A 49 -6.70 4.58 -9.97
N VAL A 50 -5.37 4.55 -9.98
CA VAL A 50 -4.55 4.36 -8.80
C VAL A 50 -3.24 5.13 -8.94
N ALA A 51 -2.73 5.67 -7.84
CA ALA A 51 -1.41 6.31 -7.78
C ALA A 51 -0.80 6.12 -6.40
N VAL A 52 0.51 6.35 -6.31
CA VAL A 52 1.28 6.20 -5.08
C VAL A 52 1.72 7.58 -4.59
N LEU A 53 1.57 7.83 -3.30
CA LEU A 53 1.97 9.08 -2.66
C LEU A 53 2.94 8.80 -1.51
N CYS A 54 4.03 9.57 -1.48
CA CYS A 54 4.98 9.57 -0.39
C CYS A 54 5.42 11.02 -0.12
N ALA A 55 5.58 11.38 1.15
CA ALA A 55 6.04 12.72 1.52
C ALA A 55 7.46 13.00 1.05
N ASP A 56 8.31 11.97 1.04
CA ASP A 56 9.71 12.08 0.63
C ASP A 56 9.91 11.53 -0.79
N PRO A 57 10.97 11.97 -1.48
CA PRO A 57 11.34 11.41 -2.77
C PRO A 57 11.62 9.91 -2.65
N ILE A 58 11.16 9.16 -3.63
CA ILE A 58 11.46 7.72 -3.69
C ILE A 58 12.90 7.55 -4.18
N PRO A 59 13.73 6.79 -3.43
CA PRO A 59 15.11 6.56 -3.86
C PRO A 59 15.21 5.97 -5.26
N SER A 60 16.15 6.48 -6.06
CA SER A 60 16.32 6.07 -7.46
C SER A 60 16.59 4.59 -7.66
N ARG A 61 17.12 3.91 -6.64
CA ARG A 61 17.32 2.45 -6.69
C ARG A 61 16.03 1.66 -6.88
N TYR A 62 14.85 2.30 -6.68
CA TYR A 62 13.54 1.69 -6.89
C TYR A 62 12.87 2.11 -8.21
N ASP A 63 13.58 2.83 -9.09
CA ASP A 63 13.02 3.30 -10.38
C ASP A 63 12.51 2.15 -11.26
N TYR A 64 13.07 0.96 -11.11
CA TYR A 64 12.64 -0.22 -11.87
C TYR A 64 11.19 -0.64 -11.60
N MET A 65 10.60 -0.18 -10.51
CA MET A 65 9.20 -0.48 -10.18
C MET A 65 8.22 0.32 -11.05
N ASP A 66 8.67 1.41 -11.66
CA ASP A 66 7.93 2.24 -12.63
C ASP A 66 6.51 2.60 -12.18
N ILE A 67 6.38 3.03 -10.94
CA ILE A 67 5.09 3.37 -10.36
C ILE A 67 4.62 4.75 -10.77
N GLY A 68 3.30 4.90 -10.93
CA GLY A 68 2.67 6.19 -11.14
C GLY A 68 2.52 6.96 -9.84
N LEU A 69 3.27 8.06 -9.72
CA LEU A 69 3.18 8.93 -8.54
C LEU A 69 1.94 9.82 -8.63
N TYR A 70 1.33 10.08 -7.48
CA TYR A 70 0.21 10.99 -7.39
C TYR A 70 0.69 12.43 -7.55
N THR A 71 0.10 13.15 -8.51
CA THR A 71 0.41 14.55 -8.83
C THR A 71 -0.86 15.41 -8.87
N GLY A 72 -1.95 14.96 -8.25
CA GLY A 72 -3.22 15.67 -8.28
C GLY A 72 -4.10 15.34 -9.49
N GLN A 73 -3.79 14.27 -10.23
CA GLN A 73 -4.48 13.91 -11.47
C GLN A 73 -5.91 13.37 -11.26
N PHE A 74 -6.29 13.07 -10.02
CA PHE A 74 -7.65 12.70 -9.65
C PHE A 74 -7.92 13.09 -8.18
N THR A 75 -9.19 13.15 -7.80
CA THR A 75 -9.57 13.30 -6.40
C THR A 75 -9.61 11.92 -5.74
N PRO A 76 -8.82 11.67 -4.68
CA PRO A 76 -8.82 10.37 -4.02
C PRO A 76 -10.21 10.00 -3.49
N GLY A 77 -10.67 8.82 -3.85
CA GLY A 77 -11.93 8.26 -3.36
C GLY A 77 -11.72 7.20 -2.28
N TYR A 78 -10.52 6.62 -2.22
CA TYR A 78 -10.17 5.60 -1.22
C TYR A 78 -8.67 5.65 -0.94
N THR A 79 -8.30 5.83 0.33
CA THR A 79 -6.91 5.96 0.75
C THR A 79 -6.45 4.71 1.47
N VAL A 80 -5.33 4.14 1.02
CA VAL A 80 -4.75 2.92 1.60
C VAL A 80 -3.32 3.21 2.04
N ALA A 81 -3.07 3.12 3.33
CA ALA A 81 -1.72 3.18 3.87
C ALA A 81 -1.07 1.80 3.76
N VAL A 82 0.16 1.74 3.30
CA VAL A 82 0.89 0.50 3.06
C VAL A 82 2.18 0.51 3.87
N ASP A 83 2.28 -0.40 4.83
CA ASP A 83 3.45 -0.54 5.71
C ASP A 83 3.69 0.70 6.58
N VAL A 84 2.63 1.27 7.14
CA VAL A 84 2.70 2.48 7.98
C VAL A 84 2.10 2.19 9.35
N ALA A 85 2.96 2.05 10.35
CA ALA A 85 2.56 1.64 11.70
C ALA A 85 1.87 2.74 12.52
N GLY A 86 2.00 4.00 12.11
CA GLY A 86 1.39 5.12 12.85
C GLY A 86 1.38 6.41 12.04
N ILE A 87 0.48 7.32 12.41
CA ILE A 87 0.25 8.57 11.66
C ILE A 87 1.49 9.47 11.60
N GLN A 88 2.37 9.42 12.59
CA GLN A 88 3.60 10.21 12.61
C GLN A 88 4.59 9.82 11.52
N LEU A 89 4.38 8.67 10.87
CA LEU A 89 5.25 8.17 9.82
C LEU A 89 4.87 8.65 8.42
N PHE A 90 3.74 9.35 8.26
CA PHE A 90 3.34 9.85 6.94
C PHE A 90 4.18 11.03 6.46
N GLY A 91 4.51 11.96 7.33
CA GLY A 91 5.16 13.21 6.97
C GLY A 91 4.16 14.37 6.78
N ASP A 92 4.58 15.57 7.17
CA ASP A 92 3.69 16.75 7.24
C ASP A 92 3.28 17.28 5.87
N SER A 93 4.14 17.10 4.85
CA SER A 93 3.90 17.66 3.51
C SER A 93 2.68 17.06 2.80
N ILE A 94 2.20 15.89 3.23
CA ILE A 94 1.02 15.23 2.65
C ILE A 94 -0.15 15.17 3.63
N ALA A 95 -0.15 16.02 4.67
CA ALA A 95 -1.14 15.98 5.75
C ALA A 95 -2.60 16.09 5.25
N GLU A 96 -2.84 16.82 4.14
CA GLU A 96 -4.19 16.93 3.58
C GLU A 96 -4.78 15.59 3.12
N TYR A 97 -3.92 14.61 2.77
CA TYR A 97 -4.34 13.29 2.29
C TYR A 97 -4.37 12.24 3.39
N THR A 98 -3.83 12.54 4.58
CA THR A 98 -3.66 11.57 5.67
C THR A 98 -4.55 11.86 6.88
N ARG A 99 -5.44 12.83 6.79
CA ARG A 99 -6.39 13.15 7.87
C ARG A 99 -7.33 11.99 8.18
N ARG A 100 -7.69 11.25 7.15
CA ARG A 100 -8.48 10.04 7.25
C ARG A 100 -7.91 9.00 6.30
N ILE A 101 -7.60 7.82 6.83
CA ILE A 101 -7.13 6.67 6.05
C ILE A 101 -8.22 5.61 6.09
N ASP A 102 -8.70 5.22 4.92
CA ASP A 102 -9.77 4.24 4.81
C ASP A 102 -9.30 2.84 5.19
N MET A 103 -8.11 2.44 4.71
CA MET A 103 -7.54 1.13 5.00
C MET A 103 -6.04 1.24 5.27
N CYS A 104 -5.55 0.41 6.18
CA CYS A 104 -4.11 0.18 6.38
C CYS A 104 -3.80 -1.30 6.15
N ILE A 105 -2.76 -1.57 5.37
CA ILE A 105 -2.20 -2.92 5.20
C ILE A 105 -0.81 -2.90 5.81
N ASP A 106 -0.59 -3.71 6.85
CA ASP A 106 0.63 -3.61 7.64
C ASP A 106 0.97 -4.92 8.36
N HIS A 107 2.24 -5.12 8.64
CA HIS A 107 2.71 -6.29 9.42
C HIS A 107 3.25 -5.93 10.80
N HIS A 108 3.26 -4.65 11.17
CA HIS A 108 3.81 -4.22 12.46
C HIS A 108 2.81 -4.49 13.61
N PRO A 109 3.15 -5.37 14.58
CA PRO A 109 2.27 -5.58 15.75
C PRO A 109 2.01 -4.30 16.55
N SER A 110 2.90 -3.32 16.44
CA SER A 110 2.80 -2.03 17.13
C SER A 110 1.92 -0.99 16.40
N ASN A 111 1.23 -1.38 15.33
CA ASN A 111 0.37 -0.45 14.60
C ASN A 111 -0.64 0.20 15.54
N SER A 112 -0.79 1.53 15.43
CA SER A 112 -1.63 2.31 16.35
C SER A 112 -3.14 2.23 16.07
N GLY A 113 -3.56 1.56 15.01
CA GLY A 113 -4.98 1.40 14.67
C GLY A 113 -5.65 2.69 14.21
N TYR A 114 -4.94 3.52 13.47
CA TYR A 114 -5.40 4.85 13.06
C TYR A 114 -6.36 4.84 11.85
N ALA A 115 -6.34 3.79 11.04
CA ALA A 115 -7.19 3.69 9.85
C ALA A 115 -8.61 3.21 10.21
N ASP A 116 -9.58 3.48 9.34
CA ASP A 116 -10.95 3.00 9.53
C ASP A 116 -11.00 1.48 9.57
N CYS A 117 -10.23 0.80 8.71
CA CYS A 117 -10.07 -0.64 8.76
C CYS A 117 -8.61 -1.04 8.50
N MET A 118 -8.26 -2.26 8.91
CA MET A 118 -6.89 -2.75 8.83
C MET A 118 -6.84 -4.20 8.40
N LEU A 119 -5.94 -4.48 7.46
CA LEU A 119 -5.45 -5.82 7.20
C LEU A 119 -4.06 -5.92 7.87
N LEU A 120 -4.04 -6.45 9.07
CA LEU A 120 -2.84 -6.51 9.90
C LEU A 120 -2.47 -7.97 10.18
N ASP A 121 -1.24 -8.35 9.84
CA ASP A 121 -0.68 -9.66 10.18
C ASP A 121 0.71 -9.47 10.79
N GLY A 122 0.77 -9.46 12.12
CA GLY A 122 2.01 -9.30 12.87
C GLY A 122 2.98 -10.48 12.76
N ASP A 123 2.55 -11.62 12.24
CA ASP A 123 3.39 -12.79 12.03
C ASP A 123 4.01 -12.82 10.62
N ALA A 124 3.56 -11.95 9.71
CA ALA A 124 4.11 -11.86 8.38
C ALA A 124 5.57 -11.33 8.42
N ALA A 125 6.41 -11.85 7.54
CA ALA A 125 7.80 -11.44 7.44
C ALA A 125 7.96 -9.98 6.98
N ALA A 126 7.02 -9.50 6.19
CA ALA A 126 6.97 -8.15 5.62
C ALA A 126 5.55 -7.85 5.18
N THR A 127 5.21 -6.58 4.99
CA THR A 127 3.91 -6.20 4.40
C THR A 127 3.78 -6.77 2.97
N ALA A 128 4.88 -6.91 2.24
CA ALA A 128 4.89 -7.54 0.92
C ALA A 128 4.33 -8.96 0.92
N GLU A 129 4.50 -9.72 1.99
CA GLU A 129 3.90 -11.05 2.13
C GLU A 129 2.37 -10.97 2.15
N ILE A 130 1.82 -10.00 2.88
CA ILE A 130 0.38 -9.76 2.94
C ILE A 130 -0.16 -9.34 1.57
N ILE A 131 0.57 -8.46 0.87
CA ILE A 131 0.21 -8.05 -0.50
C ILE A 131 0.20 -9.26 -1.43
N TYR A 132 1.19 -10.15 -1.33
CA TYR A 132 1.22 -11.38 -2.13
C TYR A 132 -0.04 -12.23 -1.91
N GLU A 133 -0.46 -12.39 -0.66
CA GLU A 133 -1.69 -13.12 -0.34
C GLU A 133 -2.93 -12.45 -0.94
N LEU A 134 -3.02 -11.12 -0.87
CA LEU A 134 -4.09 -10.36 -1.52
C LEU A 134 -4.12 -10.59 -3.03
N LEU A 135 -2.98 -10.48 -3.69
CA LEU A 135 -2.87 -10.65 -5.13
C LEU A 135 -3.24 -12.09 -5.55
N THR A 136 -2.83 -13.06 -4.77
CA THR A 136 -3.20 -14.47 -4.98
C THR A 136 -4.71 -14.65 -4.87
N ALA A 137 -5.35 -14.04 -3.88
CA ALA A 137 -6.80 -14.10 -3.69
C ALA A 137 -7.58 -13.42 -4.82
N ILE A 138 -7.05 -12.34 -5.38
CA ILE A 138 -7.62 -11.68 -6.56
C ILE A 138 -7.50 -12.58 -7.81
N GLY A 139 -6.52 -13.47 -7.84
CA GLY A 139 -6.16 -14.23 -9.04
C GLY A 139 -5.32 -13.41 -10.02
N THR A 140 -4.65 -12.37 -9.54
CA THR A 140 -3.76 -11.54 -10.37
C THR A 140 -2.57 -12.35 -10.82
N GLU A 141 -2.23 -12.23 -12.11
CA GLU A 141 -0.97 -12.77 -12.61
C GLU A 141 0.20 -12.04 -11.95
N ILE A 142 1.13 -12.79 -11.38
CA ILE A 142 2.36 -12.24 -10.83
C ILE A 142 3.34 -12.02 -11.99
N THR A 143 3.25 -10.84 -12.60
CA THR A 143 4.17 -10.44 -13.68
C THR A 143 5.59 -10.29 -13.14
N PRO A 144 6.63 -10.26 -14.02
CA PRO A 144 7.99 -9.98 -13.56
C PRO A 144 8.11 -8.67 -12.78
N THR A 145 7.41 -7.62 -13.19
CA THR A 145 7.41 -6.34 -12.46
C THR A 145 6.83 -6.48 -11.06
N ILE A 146 5.68 -7.13 -10.92
CA ILE A 146 5.06 -7.38 -9.62
C ILE A 146 5.97 -8.27 -8.76
N ALA A 147 6.57 -9.30 -9.34
CA ALA A 147 7.50 -10.18 -8.63
C ALA A 147 8.71 -9.40 -8.09
N ASP A 148 9.28 -8.50 -8.88
CA ASP A 148 10.41 -7.67 -8.45
C ASP A 148 10.00 -6.75 -7.30
N CYS A 149 8.82 -6.16 -7.34
CA CYS A 149 8.29 -5.32 -6.28
C CYS A 149 8.12 -6.11 -4.97
N LEU A 150 7.49 -7.28 -5.04
CA LEU A 150 7.27 -8.14 -3.88
C LEU A 150 8.59 -8.64 -3.29
N TYR A 151 9.52 -9.06 -4.15
CA TYR A 151 10.83 -9.52 -3.72
C TYR A 151 11.61 -8.42 -3.01
N THR A 152 11.54 -7.20 -3.53
CA THR A 152 12.18 -6.05 -2.89
C THR A 152 11.63 -5.85 -1.46
N GLY A 153 10.32 -5.89 -1.30
CA GLY A 153 9.71 -5.78 0.03
C GLY A 153 10.16 -6.88 0.98
N LEU A 154 10.10 -8.12 0.52
CA LEU A 154 10.46 -9.28 1.34
C LEU A 154 11.94 -9.30 1.72
N SER A 155 12.83 -8.90 0.80
CA SER A 155 14.28 -9.02 1.00
C SER A 155 14.90 -7.85 1.76
N THR A 156 14.21 -6.71 1.85
CA THR A 156 14.74 -5.50 2.50
C THR A 156 14.19 -5.24 3.89
N ASP A 157 13.19 -6.00 4.28
CA ASP A 157 12.60 -5.85 5.62
C ASP A 157 13.28 -6.72 6.68
#